data_ff65403b6f5768fc1e8015cf08cc49a7
#
_entry.id   ff65403b6f5768fc1e8015cf08cc49a7
#
_cell.length_a   1.000
_cell.length_b   1.000
_cell.length_c   1.000
_cell.angle_alpha   90.00
_cell.angle_beta   90.00
_cell.angle_gamma   90.00
#
_symmetry.space_group_name_H-M   'P 1'
#
loop_
_entity.id
_entity.type
_entity.pdbx_description
1 polymer ?
#
loop_
_entity_poly.entity_id
_entity_poly.type
_entity_poly.pdbx_seq_one_letter_code
_entity_poly.pdbx_strand_id
1 'polypeptide(L)'
;EICACLVGSEMCIRDSRMPFLEVARECNVSGAAIHQRIQKLTNLGVIKGSEFIVDNTKVGYETCAYMGLYLKSPGQFPSVTEALKEIPEVVECHYTTGQYDLFIKIYAKNNQHLLSIIHNKLQPLGLARTESLISFKEAFKRQIPIDLEDED
;
A
#
# COMPACT_ATOMS: atom_id res chain seq x y z
N GLU A 1 -26.69 10.24 6.66
CA GLU A 1 -27.14 9.05 5.91
C GLU A 1 -26.01 8.21 5.29
N ILE A 2 -24.84 8.78 5.03
CA ILE A 2 -23.64 8.03 4.57
C ILE A 2 -23.02 7.26 5.74
N CYS A 3 -23.06 7.80 6.96
CA CYS A 3 -22.45 7.25 8.17
C CYS A 3 -23.08 5.93 8.63
N ALA A 4 -24.38 5.82 8.70
CA ALA A 4 -25.08 4.61 9.15
C ALA A 4 -24.84 3.39 8.25
N CYS A 5 -24.46 3.61 7.00
CA CYS A 5 -24.12 2.55 6.05
C CYS A 5 -22.65 2.13 6.07
N LEU A 6 -21.78 2.99 6.55
CA LEU A 6 -20.36 2.69 6.61
C LEU A 6 -20.00 1.84 7.84
N VAL A 7 -20.73 1.95 8.94
CA VAL A 7 -20.50 1.14 10.14
C VAL A 7 -20.78 -0.36 9.86
N GLY A 8 -21.84 -0.70 9.14
CA GLY A 8 -22.06 -2.09 8.66
C GLY A 8 -21.16 -2.49 7.48
N SER A 9 -20.77 -1.53 6.64
CA SER A 9 -19.90 -1.75 5.48
C SER A 9 -18.40 -1.72 5.82
N GLU A 10 -18.01 -1.30 7.01
CA GLU A 10 -16.60 -1.34 7.43
C GLU A 10 -16.04 -2.76 7.40
N MET A 11 -16.79 -3.74 7.90
CA MET A 11 -16.45 -5.15 7.75
C MET A 11 -16.45 -5.61 6.29
N CYS A 12 -17.32 -5.06 5.48
CA CYS A 12 -17.48 -5.43 4.08
C CYS A 12 -16.42 -4.81 3.17
N ILE A 13 -15.98 -3.59 3.45
CA ILE A 13 -14.86 -2.95 2.77
C ILE A 13 -13.56 -3.67 3.11
N ARG A 14 -13.44 -4.22 4.32
CA ARG A 14 -12.29 -5.01 4.76
C ARG A 14 -12.30 -6.44 4.21
N ASP A 15 -13.49 -7.03 4.04
CA ASP A 15 -13.64 -8.36 3.46
C ASP A 15 -14.20 -8.27 2.03
N SER A 16 -13.28 -8.16 1.07
CA SER A 16 -13.61 -8.13 -0.36
C SER A 16 -14.29 -9.41 -0.88
N ARG A 17 -14.44 -10.45 -0.04
CA ARG A 17 -15.11 -11.70 -0.37
C ARG A 17 -16.57 -11.71 0.04
N MET A 18 -17.02 -10.77 0.88
CA MET A 18 -18.41 -10.71 1.30
C MET A 18 -19.30 -10.33 0.11
N PRO A 19 -20.25 -11.20 -0.31
CA PRO A 19 -21.16 -10.87 -1.40
C PRO A 19 -21.98 -9.61 -1.07
N PHE A 20 -22.20 -8.74 -2.02
CA PHE A 20 -23.00 -7.52 -1.82
C PHE A 20 -24.41 -7.80 -1.28
N LEU A 21 -24.96 -8.97 -1.57
CA LEU A 21 -26.25 -9.40 -1.01
C LEU A 21 -26.19 -9.66 0.51
N GLU A 22 -25.09 -10.14 1.01
CA GLU A 22 -24.88 -10.39 2.44
C GLU A 22 -24.70 -9.06 3.19
N VAL A 23 -23.92 -8.15 2.60
CA VAL A 23 -23.79 -6.76 3.05
C VAL A 23 -25.17 -6.08 3.11
N ALA A 24 -25.98 -6.23 2.05
CA ALA A 24 -27.32 -5.68 1.99
C ALA A 24 -28.22 -6.18 3.11
N ARG A 25 -28.12 -7.47 3.44
CA ARG A 25 -28.87 -8.09 4.56
C ARG A 25 -28.46 -7.52 5.90
N GLU A 26 -27.15 -7.42 6.17
CA GLU A 26 -26.65 -6.86 7.43
C GLU A 26 -26.99 -5.37 7.59
N CYS A 27 -26.93 -4.61 6.51
CA CYS A 27 -27.30 -3.20 6.51
C CYS A 27 -28.81 -2.95 6.38
N ASN A 28 -29.63 -3.99 6.25
CA ASN A 28 -31.08 -3.92 6.09
C ASN A 28 -31.52 -3.03 4.90
N VAL A 29 -30.83 -3.15 3.78
CA VAL A 29 -31.08 -2.41 2.53
C VAL A 29 -31.12 -3.36 1.35
N SER A 30 -31.61 -2.87 0.18
CA SER A 30 -31.62 -3.69 -1.05
C SER A 30 -30.21 -3.85 -1.65
N GLY A 31 -29.97 -4.95 -2.37
CA GLY A 31 -28.72 -5.18 -3.09
C GLY A 31 -28.40 -4.05 -4.10
N ALA A 32 -29.41 -3.49 -4.76
CA ALA A 32 -29.26 -2.35 -5.66
C ALA A 32 -28.77 -1.09 -4.90
N ALA A 33 -29.27 -0.86 -3.70
CA ALA A 33 -28.85 0.27 -2.87
C ALA A 33 -27.38 0.14 -2.45
N ILE A 34 -26.92 -1.07 -2.12
CA ILE A 34 -25.49 -1.32 -1.82
C ILE A 34 -24.62 -1.06 -3.03
N HIS A 35 -24.99 -1.55 -4.21
CA HIS A 35 -24.25 -1.26 -5.44
C HIS A 35 -24.09 0.22 -5.71
N GLN A 36 -25.17 0.99 -5.59
CA GLN A 36 -25.14 2.44 -5.78
C GLN A 36 -24.22 3.14 -4.77
N ARG A 37 -24.23 2.69 -3.51
CA ARG A 37 -23.38 3.27 -2.46
C ARG A 37 -21.90 2.99 -2.69
N ILE A 38 -21.55 1.75 -3.03
CA ILE A 38 -20.17 1.36 -3.35
C ILE A 38 -19.69 2.15 -4.57
N GLN A 39 -20.52 2.27 -5.61
CA GLN A 39 -20.18 3.06 -6.78
C GLN A 39 -19.97 4.54 -6.46
N LYS A 40 -20.79 5.10 -5.57
CA LYS A 40 -20.62 6.47 -5.09
C LYS A 40 -19.31 6.65 -4.34
N LEU A 41 -18.97 5.73 -3.43
CA LEU A 41 -17.71 5.76 -2.69
C LEU A 41 -16.49 5.59 -3.61
N THR A 42 -16.59 4.77 -4.64
CA THR A 42 -15.57 4.61 -5.67
C THR A 42 -15.41 5.89 -6.49
N ASN A 43 -16.51 6.50 -6.92
CA ASN A 43 -16.48 7.75 -7.67
C ASN A 43 -15.92 8.93 -6.84
N LEU A 44 -16.14 8.92 -5.54
CA LEU A 44 -15.55 9.89 -4.59
C LEU A 44 -14.08 9.59 -4.26
N GLY A 45 -13.53 8.47 -4.75
CA GLY A 45 -12.15 8.05 -4.48
C GLY A 45 -11.91 7.50 -3.07
N VAL A 46 -12.97 7.28 -2.29
CA VAL A 46 -12.89 6.65 -0.94
C VAL A 46 -12.47 5.18 -1.10
N ILE A 47 -13.11 4.47 -2.01
CA ILE A 47 -12.73 3.11 -2.42
C ILE A 47 -11.87 3.23 -3.67
N LYS A 48 -10.61 2.84 -3.58
CA LYS A 48 -9.66 2.88 -4.71
C LYS A 48 -9.64 1.59 -5.52
N GLY A 49 -10.18 0.52 -4.98
CA GLY A 49 -10.23 -0.79 -5.62
C GLY A 49 -10.25 -1.92 -4.61
N SER A 50 -10.22 -3.14 -5.11
CA SER A 50 -10.05 -4.36 -4.32
C SER A 50 -9.00 -5.24 -4.96
N GLU A 51 -8.16 -5.86 -4.14
CA GLU A 51 -7.12 -6.78 -4.59
C GLU A 51 -7.03 -7.98 -3.65
N PHE A 52 -6.57 -9.10 -4.20
CA PHE A 52 -6.25 -10.24 -3.35
C PHE A 52 -4.94 -9.98 -2.61
N ILE A 53 -4.96 -10.18 -1.29
CA ILE A 53 -3.75 -10.11 -0.47
C ILE A 53 -2.99 -11.41 -0.65
N VAL A 54 -1.77 -11.30 -1.17
CA VAL A 54 -0.88 -12.43 -1.41
C VAL A 54 0.10 -12.56 -0.23
N ASP A 55 0.29 -13.79 0.23
CA ASP A 55 1.36 -14.11 1.18
C ASP A 55 2.70 -14.13 0.43
N ASN A 56 3.52 -13.12 0.66
CA ASN A 56 4.78 -12.91 -0.05
C ASN A 56 5.74 -14.10 0.14
N THR A 57 5.75 -14.71 1.31
CA THR A 57 6.62 -15.86 1.59
C THR A 57 6.21 -17.09 0.78
N LYS A 58 4.90 -17.30 0.60
CA LYS A 58 4.35 -18.41 -0.20
C LYS A 58 4.67 -18.29 -1.69
N VAL A 59 4.90 -17.08 -2.17
CA VAL A 59 5.33 -16.83 -3.57
C VAL A 59 6.84 -16.59 -3.69
N GLY A 60 7.61 -16.91 -2.64
CA GLY A 60 9.06 -16.96 -2.68
C GLY A 60 9.79 -15.66 -2.34
N TYR A 61 9.10 -14.65 -1.80
CA TYR A 61 9.72 -13.41 -1.33
C TYR A 61 9.83 -13.41 0.21
N GLU A 62 10.97 -13.86 0.72
CA GLU A 62 11.17 -14.09 2.15
C GLU A 62 11.80 -12.89 2.88
N THR A 63 12.43 -11.98 2.12
CA THR A 63 13.12 -10.82 2.69
C THR A 63 12.35 -9.54 2.41
N CYS A 64 11.96 -8.83 3.47
CA CYS A 64 11.42 -7.49 3.41
C CYS A 64 12.48 -6.49 3.90
N ALA A 65 12.74 -5.46 3.14
CA ALA A 65 13.65 -4.39 3.53
C ALA A 65 13.01 -3.03 3.35
N TYR A 66 13.27 -2.15 4.29
CA TYR A 66 13.02 -0.72 4.16
C TYR A 66 14.33 -0.02 3.84
N MET A 67 14.31 0.92 2.92
CA MET A 67 15.52 1.64 2.54
C MET A 67 15.29 3.14 2.53
N GLY A 68 16.16 3.85 3.25
CA GLY A 68 16.28 5.29 3.17
C GLY A 68 17.23 5.67 2.04
N LEU A 69 16.80 6.53 1.14
CA LEU A 69 17.56 7.00 -0.01
C LEU A 69 17.89 8.48 0.17
N TYR A 70 19.13 8.83 -0.10
CA TYR A 70 19.61 10.21 -0.12
C TYR A 70 19.86 10.63 -1.55
N LEU A 71 19.22 11.70 -1.98
CA LEU A 71 19.43 12.30 -3.29
C LEU A 71 20.69 13.17 -3.27
N LYS A 72 21.39 13.27 -4.41
CA LYS A 72 22.49 14.24 -4.55
C LYS A 72 21.99 15.68 -4.67
N SER A 73 20.79 15.84 -5.23
CA SER A 73 20.11 17.13 -5.36
C SER A 73 18.60 16.94 -5.41
N PRO A 74 17.82 17.94 -4.98
CA PRO A 74 16.35 17.88 -5.06
C PRO A 74 15.82 17.65 -6.49
N GLY A 75 16.53 18.12 -7.49
CA GLY A 75 16.16 17.93 -8.91
C GLY A 75 16.16 16.49 -9.40
N GLN A 76 16.81 15.57 -8.68
CA GLN A 76 16.79 14.14 -9.02
C GLN A 76 15.48 13.44 -8.66
N PHE A 77 14.63 14.05 -7.82
CA PHE A 77 13.42 13.41 -7.33
C PHE A 77 12.54 12.80 -8.43
N PRO A 78 12.15 13.52 -9.50
CA PRO A 78 11.29 12.95 -10.53
C PRO A 78 11.93 11.77 -11.25
N SER A 79 13.19 11.88 -11.65
CA SER A 79 13.89 10.82 -12.40
C SER A 79 14.11 9.56 -11.56
N VAL A 80 14.48 9.73 -10.29
CA VAL A 80 14.67 8.58 -9.37
C VAL A 80 13.34 7.91 -9.08
N THR A 81 12.26 8.66 -8.87
CA THR A 81 10.94 8.11 -8.61
C THR A 81 10.41 7.30 -9.80
N GLU A 82 10.57 7.81 -11.02
CA GLU A 82 10.18 7.06 -12.22
C GLU A 82 11.02 5.79 -12.39
N ALA A 83 12.32 5.86 -12.15
CA ALA A 83 13.17 4.68 -12.22
C ALA A 83 12.84 3.63 -11.13
N LEU A 84 12.42 4.05 -9.95
CA LEU A 84 11.98 3.14 -8.89
C LEU A 84 10.68 2.41 -9.25
N LYS A 85 9.77 3.04 -10.00
CA LYS A 85 8.54 2.39 -10.49
C LYS A 85 8.81 1.22 -11.42
N GLU A 86 9.91 1.28 -12.17
CA GLU A 86 10.32 0.22 -13.09
C GLU A 86 10.96 -1.00 -12.37
N ILE A 87 11.17 -0.90 -11.06
CA ILE A 87 11.72 -1.99 -10.23
C ILE A 87 10.56 -2.72 -9.53
N PRO A 88 10.15 -3.91 -10.01
CA PRO A 88 8.96 -4.59 -9.47
C PRO A 88 9.07 -4.96 -7.99
N GLU A 89 10.29 -5.14 -7.50
CA GLU A 89 10.57 -5.48 -6.11
C GLU A 89 10.35 -4.29 -5.16
N VAL A 90 10.33 -3.06 -5.69
CA VAL A 90 9.98 -1.85 -4.93
C VAL A 90 8.46 -1.71 -4.91
N VAL A 91 7.86 -1.96 -3.75
CA VAL A 91 6.41 -2.00 -3.59
C VAL A 91 5.81 -0.72 -3.02
N GLU A 92 6.61 0.08 -2.33
CA GLU A 92 6.21 1.36 -1.77
C GLU A 92 7.35 2.37 -1.94
N CYS A 93 6.99 3.62 -2.20
CA CYS A 93 7.94 4.73 -2.26
C CYS A 93 7.27 5.97 -1.65
N HIS A 94 7.91 6.55 -0.64
CA HIS A 94 7.45 7.73 0.08
C HIS A 94 8.48 8.84 -0.03
N TYR A 95 8.04 10.05 -0.30
CA TYR A 95 8.83 11.26 -0.07
C TYR A 95 8.69 11.66 1.39
N THR A 96 9.80 11.76 2.11
CA THR A 96 9.77 11.94 3.55
C THR A 96 10.43 13.24 3.99
N THR A 97 9.99 13.74 5.13
CA THR A 97 10.71 14.79 5.86
C THR A 97 11.73 14.13 6.80
N GLY A 98 12.80 14.84 7.12
CA GLY A 98 13.80 14.37 8.07
C GLY A 98 15.06 13.84 7.41
N GLN A 99 15.54 12.69 7.85
CA GLN A 99 16.85 12.18 7.51
C GLN A 99 16.97 11.71 6.05
N TYR A 100 15.93 11.06 5.52
CA TYR A 100 15.91 10.51 4.16
C TYR A 100 15.11 11.42 3.23
N ASP A 101 15.51 11.50 1.96
CA ASP A 101 14.71 12.15 0.93
C ASP A 101 13.57 11.24 0.46
N LEU A 102 13.89 9.98 0.26
CA LEU A 102 12.92 8.94 -0.11
C LEU A 102 13.04 7.76 0.85
N PHE A 103 11.92 7.13 1.14
CA PHE A 103 11.83 5.91 1.92
C PHE A 103 11.05 4.88 1.12
N ILE A 104 11.67 3.75 0.83
CA ILE A 104 11.09 2.69 0.00
C ILE A 104 10.98 1.39 0.75
N LYS A 105 10.03 0.54 0.32
CA LYS A 105 9.88 -0.83 0.78
C LYS A 105 10.16 -1.78 -0.38
N ILE A 106 11.00 -2.77 -0.12
CA ILE A 106 11.44 -3.76 -1.11
C ILE A 106 11.11 -5.16 -0.59
N TYR A 107 10.60 -6.01 -1.47
CA TYR A 107 10.57 -7.44 -1.25
C TYR A 107 11.59 -8.14 -2.15
N ALA A 108 12.40 -9.00 -1.54
CA ALA A 108 13.39 -9.82 -2.23
C ALA A 108 13.20 -11.30 -1.89
N LYS A 109 13.63 -12.19 -2.77
CA LYS A 109 13.52 -13.64 -2.55
C LYS A 109 14.37 -14.09 -1.35
N ASN A 110 15.55 -13.48 -1.20
CA ASN A 110 16.49 -13.72 -0.12
C ASN A 110 17.46 -12.53 -0.02
N ASN A 111 18.39 -12.59 0.94
CA ASN A 111 19.36 -11.52 1.14
C ASN A 111 20.32 -11.34 -0.06
N GLN A 112 20.65 -12.40 -0.77
CA GLN A 112 21.51 -12.32 -1.97
C GLN A 112 20.77 -11.61 -3.12
N HIS A 113 19.49 -11.89 -3.29
CA HIS A 113 18.66 -11.17 -4.25
C HIS A 113 18.50 -9.69 -3.87
N LEU A 114 18.33 -9.37 -2.58
CA LEU A 114 18.30 -7.98 -2.10
C LEU A 114 19.61 -7.26 -2.45
N LEU A 115 20.74 -7.88 -2.21
CA LEU A 115 22.06 -7.33 -2.56
C LEU A 115 22.16 -7.07 -4.08
N SER A 116 21.68 -7.99 -4.89
CA SER A 116 21.62 -7.83 -6.35
C SER A 116 20.76 -6.64 -6.78
N ILE A 117 19.60 -6.44 -6.14
CA ILE A 117 18.73 -5.27 -6.41
C ILE A 117 19.48 -3.99 -6.08
N ILE A 118 20.13 -3.93 -4.92
CA ILE A 118 20.91 -2.75 -4.51
C ILE A 118 21.99 -2.43 -5.53
N HIS A 119 22.81 -3.41 -5.90
CA HIS A 119 23.94 -3.20 -6.80
C HIS A 119 23.52 -2.91 -8.24
N ASN A 120 22.57 -3.67 -8.77
CA ASN A 120 22.25 -3.63 -10.20
C ASN A 120 21.13 -2.65 -10.56
N LYS A 121 20.24 -2.33 -9.59
CA LYS A 121 19.07 -1.51 -9.85
C LYS A 121 19.09 -0.16 -9.11
N LEU A 122 19.56 -0.12 -7.87
CA LEU A 122 19.56 1.11 -7.08
C LEU A 122 20.83 1.93 -7.24
N GLN A 123 22.02 1.32 -7.24
CA GLN A 123 23.27 2.05 -7.43
C GLN A 123 23.33 2.84 -8.74
N PRO A 124 22.85 2.30 -9.89
CA PRO A 124 22.85 3.06 -11.14
C PRO A 124 22.00 4.32 -11.14
N LEU A 125 21.09 4.48 -10.16
CA LEU A 125 20.28 5.69 -10.02
C LEU A 125 21.09 6.92 -9.59
N GLY A 126 22.36 6.73 -9.21
CA GLY A 126 23.24 7.84 -8.85
C GLY A 126 22.86 8.51 -7.54
N LEU A 127 22.35 7.75 -6.57
CA LEU A 127 22.03 8.24 -5.23
C LEU A 127 23.29 8.66 -4.47
N ALA A 128 23.15 9.62 -3.54
CA ALA A 128 24.25 10.03 -2.67
C ALA A 128 24.60 8.94 -1.66
N ARG A 129 23.58 8.33 -1.06
CA ARG A 129 23.71 7.29 -0.03
C ARG A 129 22.43 6.48 0.06
N THR A 130 22.54 5.24 0.52
CA THR A 130 21.40 4.39 0.88
C THR A 130 21.64 3.75 2.25
N GLU A 131 20.56 3.61 3.00
CA GLU A 131 20.55 2.85 4.26
C GLU A 131 19.49 1.78 4.20
N SER A 132 19.83 0.55 4.59
CA SER A 132 18.92 -0.59 4.51
C SER A 132 18.56 -1.07 5.92
N LEU A 133 17.28 -1.28 6.15
CA LEU A 133 16.70 -1.83 7.36
C LEU A 133 15.96 -3.12 6.99
N ILE A 134 16.50 -4.26 7.38
CA ILE A 134 15.85 -5.55 7.11
C ILE A 134 14.78 -5.78 8.17
N SER A 135 13.54 -6.01 7.74
CA SER A 135 12.44 -6.40 8.60
C SER A 135 12.49 -7.90 8.85
N PHE A 136 12.75 -8.30 10.08
CA PHE A 136 12.76 -9.72 10.44
C PHE A 136 11.36 -10.32 10.42
N LYS A 137 10.35 -9.53 10.82
CA LYS A 137 8.96 -9.97 10.89
C LYS A 137 8.02 -8.77 10.87
N GLU A 138 6.98 -8.85 10.05
CA GLU A 138 5.84 -7.95 10.17
C GLU A 138 5.02 -8.36 11.40
N ALA A 139 4.91 -7.47 12.39
CA ALA A 139 4.15 -7.76 13.59
C ALA A 139 2.64 -7.74 13.29
N PHE A 140 2.18 -6.71 12.58
CA PHE A 140 0.83 -6.61 12.04
C PHE A 140 0.76 -5.56 10.94
N LYS A 141 -0.22 -5.69 10.08
CA LYS A 141 -0.63 -4.68 9.10
C LYS A 141 -2.14 -4.62 9.07
N ARG A 142 -2.69 -3.43 9.08
CA ARG A 142 -4.14 -3.20 8.97
C ARG A 142 -4.41 -1.89 8.24
N GLN A 143 -5.60 -1.76 7.72
CA GLN A 143 -6.05 -0.49 7.16
C GLN A 143 -6.34 0.51 8.29
N ILE A 144 -6.36 1.79 7.96
CA ILE A 144 -6.79 2.85 8.87
C ILE A 144 -8.24 2.59 9.33
N PRO A 145 -8.60 2.96 10.57
CA PRO A 145 -10.01 2.97 10.97
C PRO A 145 -10.77 3.98 10.09
N ILE A 146 -11.99 3.62 9.75
CA ILE A 146 -12.90 4.52 9.05
C ILE A 146 -13.80 5.12 10.12
N ASP A 147 -13.31 6.16 10.80
CA ASP A 147 -14.12 7.01 11.67
C ASP A 147 -14.75 8.10 10.80
N LEU A 148 -16.03 7.99 10.63
CA LEU A 148 -16.83 9.05 10.07
C LEU A 148 -17.44 9.77 11.26
N GLU A 149 -16.74 10.79 11.75
CA GLU A 149 -17.36 11.73 12.67
C GLU A 149 -18.62 12.29 11.98
N ASP A 150 -19.75 12.19 12.64
CA ASP A 150 -20.96 12.84 12.22
C ASP A 150 -20.65 14.35 12.17
N GLU A 151 -20.55 14.92 10.98
CA GLU A 151 -20.60 16.37 10.84
C GLU A 151 -21.97 16.82 11.34
N ASP A 152 -21.99 17.38 12.56
CA ASP A 152 -23.12 18.12 13.12
C ASP A 152 -23.47 19.35 12.27
#